data_2ee3e5e7c6a8b4245b0b92d598470e90
#
_entry.id   2ee3e5e7c6a8b4245b0b92d598470e90
#
_cell.length_a   1.000
_cell.length_b   1.000
_cell.length_c   1.000
_cell.angle_alpha   90.00
_cell.angle_beta   90.00
_cell.angle_gamma   90.00
#
_symmetry.space_group_name_H-M   'P 1'
#
loop_
_entity.id
_entity.type
_entity.pdbx_description
1 polymer ?
#
loop_
_entity_poly.entity_id
_entity_poly.type
_entity_poly.pdbx_seq_one_letter_code
_entity_poly.pdbx_strand_id
1 'polypeptide(L)'
;MDSILNSVKAYLGIMEDDSAFDNDLIMAINAVMFVLTGLGVGPSTPFVVENSSQTWSDLLGDNPISGVREYVNLRVKMLFDPSTNNQIMDALKEQIAEFEWRILAEVDKVDYAAREVESE
;
A
#
# COMPACT_ATOMS: atom_id res chain seq x y z
N MET A 1 -14.11 -5.86 5.62
CA MET A 1 -14.06 -4.71 4.72
C MET A 1 -12.79 -4.69 3.93
N ASP A 2 -12.95 -4.67 2.62
CA ASP A 2 -11.80 -4.82 1.72
C ASP A 2 -11.44 -3.52 1.01
N SER A 3 -12.16 -2.42 1.27
CA SER A 3 -11.92 -1.11 0.66
C SER A 3 -10.58 -0.53 1.10
N ILE A 4 -9.76 -0.13 0.14
CA ILE A 4 -8.47 0.47 0.42
C ILE A 4 -8.65 1.79 1.18
N LEU A 5 -9.49 2.69 0.65
CA LEU A 5 -9.73 3.99 1.29
C LEU A 5 -10.27 3.83 2.71
N ASN A 6 -11.29 2.99 2.89
CA ASN A 6 -11.91 2.82 4.21
C ASN A 6 -10.95 2.19 5.22
N SER A 7 -10.12 1.24 4.79
CA SER A 7 -9.16 0.63 5.70
C SER A 7 -8.06 1.61 6.12
N VAL A 8 -7.63 2.49 5.23
CA VAL A 8 -6.67 3.55 5.56
C VAL A 8 -7.30 4.54 6.54
N LYS A 9 -8.56 4.93 6.29
CA LYS A 9 -9.29 5.82 7.22
C LYS A 9 -9.38 5.20 8.62
N ALA A 10 -9.71 3.91 8.69
CA ALA A 10 -9.77 3.21 9.98
C ALA A 10 -8.41 3.22 10.69
N TYR A 11 -7.34 3.00 9.97
CA TYR A 11 -5.98 3.04 10.53
C TYR A 11 -5.64 4.42 11.10
N LEU A 12 -6.07 5.48 10.42
CA LEU A 12 -5.81 6.86 10.85
C LEU A 12 -6.79 7.38 11.90
N GLY A 13 -7.81 6.59 12.25
CA GLY A 13 -8.83 7.02 13.21
C GLY A 13 -9.88 7.94 12.63
N ILE A 14 -10.05 7.94 11.32
CA ILE A 14 -11.05 8.74 10.62
C ILE A 14 -12.29 7.88 10.41
N MET A 15 -13.46 8.43 10.74
CA MET A 15 -14.71 7.71 10.56
C MET A 15 -15.03 7.54 9.07
N GLU A 16 -15.63 6.42 8.73
CA GLU A 16 -15.91 6.06 7.34
C GLU A 16 -16.80 7.09 6.64
N ASP A 17 -17.74 7.68 7.37
CA ASP A 17 -18.68 8.69 6.83
C ASP A 17 -18.09 10.11 6.86
N ASP A 18 -16.90 10.31 7.41
CA ASP A 18 -16.21 11.60 7.38
C ASP A 18 -15.43 11.71 6.07
N SER A 19 -15.95 12.51 5.14
CA SER A 19 -15.35 12.67 3.82
C SER A 19 -14.45 13.91 3.68
N ALA A 20 -14.24 14.65 4.77
CA ALA A 20 -13.50 15.92 4.73
C ALA A 20 -12.08 15.75 4.19
N PHE A 21 -11.44 14.60 4.45
CA PHE A 21 -10.05 14.35 4.07
C PHE A 21 -9.92 13.38 2.89
N ASP A 22 -11.03 12.96 2.28
CA ASP A 22 -10.98 11.88 1.27
C ASP A 22 -10.07 12.24 0.10
N ASN A 23 -10.15 13.46 -0.42
CA ASN A 23 -9.32 13.85 -1.56
C ASN A 23 -7.83 13.81 -1.21
N ASP A 24 -7.46 14.32 -0.04
CA ASP A 24 -6.07 14.32 0.41
C ASP A 24 -5.56 12.89 0.63
N LEU A 25 -6.40 12.03 1.22
CA LEU A 25 -6.06 10.63 1.43
C LEU A 25 -5.90 9.89 0.12
N ILE A 26 -6.79 10.13 -0.84
CA ILE A 26 -6.71 9.51 -2.16
C ILE A 26 -5.43 9.89 -2.86
N MET A 27 -5.03 11.15 -2.79
CA MET A 27 -3.74 11.59 -3.36
C MET A 27 -2.57 10.88 -2.72
N ALA A 28 -2.57 10.78 -1.39
CA ALA A 28 -1.49 10.09 -0.67
C ALA A 28 -1.48 8.59 -1.00
N ILE A 29 -2.64 7.96 -1.04
CA ILE A 29 -2.75 6.53 -1.39
C ILE A 29 -2.22 6.30 -2.79
N ASN A 30 -2.59 7.12 -3.76
CA ASN A 30 -2.15 6.94 -5.14
C ASN A 30 -0.65 7.17 -5.32
N ALA A 31 -0.06 8.05 -4.53
CA ALA A 31 1.40 8.19 -4.51
C ALA A 31 2.07 6.89 -4.06
N VAL A 32 1.51 6.22 -3.06
CA VAL A 32 2.01 4.93 -2.59
C VAL A 32 1.75 3.82 -3.62
N MET A 33 0.60 3.85 -4.29
CA MET A 33 0.29 2.88 -5.35
C MET A 33 1.31 2.97 -6.49
N PHE A 34 1.73 4.16 -6.83
CA PHE A 34 2.79 4.37 -7.83
C PHE A 34 4.09 3.68 -7.40
N VAL A 35 4.47 3.82 -6.14
CA VAL A 35 5.66 3.14 -5.59
C VAL A 35 5.49 1.63 -5.64
N LEU A 36 4.33 1.13 -5.25
CA LEU A 36 4.05 -0.32 -5.27
C LEU A 36 4.15 -0.89 -6.68
N THR A 37 3.67 -0.17 -7.69
CA THR A 37 3.82 -0.57 -9.07
C THR A 37 5.30 -0.72 -9.44
N GLY A 38 6.13 0.22 -9.00
CA GLY A 38 7.58 0.15 -9.19
C GLY A 38 8.23 -1.03 -8.49
N LEU A 39 7.64 -1.49 -7.38
CA LEU A 39 8.12 -2.68 -6.67
C LEU A 39 7.62 -3.99 -7.30
N GLY A 40 6.74 -3.92 -8.27
CA GLY A 40 6.16 -5.10 -8.92
C GLY A 40 4.86 -5.60 -8.31
N VAL A 41 4.21 -4.80 -7.48
CA VAL A 41 2.95 -5.17 -6.84
C VAL A 41 1.79 -4.66 -7.69
N GLY A 42 0.83 -5.55 -7.95
CA GLY A 42 -0.36 -5.20 -8.70
C GLY A 42 -0.16 -5.21 -10.21
N PRO A 43 -1.06 -4.55 -10.96
CA PRO A 43 -0.97 -4.53 -12.41
C PRO A 43 0.24 -3.77 -12.91
N SER A 44 0.61 -3.98 -14.19
CA SER A 44 1.78 -3.34 -14.79
C SER A 44 1.65 -1.83 -14.92
N THR A 45 0.41 -1.33 -14.97
CA THR A 45 0.14 0.12 -14.91
C THR A 45 -0.21 0.49 -13.47
N PRO A 46 0.10 1.73 -13.04
CA PRO A 46 -0.20 2.12 -11.67
C PRO A 46 -1.69 1.94 -11.31
N PHE A 47 -1.92 1.28 -10.19
CA PHE A 47 -3.28 1.10 -9.67
C PHE A 47 -3.77 2.42 -9.10
N VAL A 48 -5.01 2.81 -9.41
CA VAL A 48 -5.56 4.10 -8.99
C VAL A 48 -6.78 3.87 -8.10
N VAL A 49 -6.78 4.53 -6.94
CA VAL A 49 -7.93 4.58 -6.04
C VAL A 49 -8.68 5.88 -6.33
N GLU A 50 -9.95 5.77 -6.64
CA GLU A 50 -10.81 6.93 -6.96
C GLU A 50 -11.77 7.24 -5.84
N ASN A 51 -12.21 6.22 -5.11
CA ASN A 51 -13.17 6.35 -4.01
C ASN A 51 -13.08 5.11 -3.11
N SER A 52 -14.13 4.82 -2.36
CA SER A 52 -14.14 3.67 -1.45
C SER A 52 -14.47 2.34 -2.14
N SER A 53 -14.68 2.32 -3.44
CA SER A 53 -15.06 1.09 -4.15
C SER A 53 -13.87 0.23 -4.58
N GLN A 54 -12.67 0.79 -4.67
CA GLN A 54 -11.47 0.01 -5.00
C GLN A 54 -11.04 -0.81 -3.79
N THR A 55 -10.73 -2.09 -4.01
CA THR A 55 -10.44 -3.03 -2.92
C THR A 55 -9.02 -3.54 -2.99
N TRP A 56 -8.55 -4.11 -1.85
CA TRP A 56 -7.25 -4.79 -1.83
C TRP A 56 -7.23 -5.97 -2.79
N SER A 57 -8.36 -6.65 -2.97
CA SER A 57 -8.47 -7.74 -3.95
C SER A 57 -8.30 -7.23 -5.37
N ASP A 58 -8.82 -6.03 -5.68
CA ASP A 58 -8.62 -5.41 -6.99
C ASP A 58 -7.13 -5.17 -7.27
N LEU A 59 -6.39 -4.74 -6.25
CA LEU A 59 -4.96 -4.47 -6.38
C LEU A 59 -4.14 -5.75 -6.48
N LEU A 60 -4.39 -6.70 -5.59
CA LEU A 60 -3.52 -7.87 -5.40
C LEU A 60 -3.96 -9.08 -6.24
N GLY A 61 -5.23 -9.14 -6.65
CA GLY A 61 -5.75 -10.27 -7.40
C GLY A 61 -5.62 -11.57 -6.63
N ASP A 62 -5.18 -12.62 -7.30
CA ASP A 62 -5.02 -13.94 -6.72
C ASP A 62 -3.66 -14.15 -6.02
N ASN A 63 -2.81 -13.13 -6.01
CA ASN A 63 -1.46 -13.21 -5.45
C ASN A 63 -1.32 -12.25 -4.26
N PRO A 64 -1.89 -12.59 -3.09
CA PRO A 64 -1.76 -11.73 -1.91
C PRO A 64 -0.30 -11.68 -1.48
N ILE A 65 0.20 -10.46 -1.29
CA ILE A 65 1.58 -10.21 -0.84
C ILE A 65 1.51 -9.69 0.58
N SER A 66 2.15 -10.39 1.51
CA SER A 66 2.14 -10.03 2.92
C SER A 66 2.78 -8.67 3.12
N GLY A 67 2.16 -7.87 3.98
CA GLY A 67 2.71 -6.57 4.38
C GLY A 67 2.30 -5.40 3.51
N VAL A 68 1.58 -5.62 2.39
CA VAL A 68 1.19 -4.51 1.50
C VAL A 68 0.25 -3.55 2.21
N ARG A 69 -0.74 -4.05 2.94
CA ARG A 69 -1.68 -3.19 3.67
C ARG A 69 -0.96 -2.34 4.70
N GLU A 70 -0.10 -2.97 5.47
CA GLU A 70 0.68 -2.32 6.52
C GLU A 70 1.61 -1.28 5.92
N TYR A 71 2.24 -1.60 4.81
CA TYR A 71 3.12 -0.67 4.10
C TYR A 71 2.36 0.57 3.63
N VAL A 72 1.19 0.37 3.02
CA VAL A 72 0.35 1.49 2.55
C VAL A 72 -0.05 2.36 3.74
N ASN A 73 -0.50 1.75 4.82
CA ASN A 73 -0.92 2.48 6.01
C ASN A 73 0.22 3.33 6.59
N LEU A 74 1.42 2.77 6.70
CA LEU A 74 2.57 3.48 7.24
C LEU A 74 2.99 4.64 6.34
N ARG A 75 3.05 4.43 5.03
CA ARG A 75 3.45 5.48 4.12
C ARG A 75 2.41 6.60 4.01
N VAL A 76 1.13 6.24 3.99
CA VAL A 76 0.06 7.25 3.99
C VAL A 76 0.10 8.06 5.27
N LYS A 77 0.28 7.41 6.43
CA LYS A 77 0.42 8.13 7.69
C LYS A 77 1.57 9.12 7.66
N MET A 78 2.71 8.73 7.11
CA MET A 78 3.87 9.62 7.02
C MET A 78 3.61 10.80 6.11
N LEU A 79 2.85 10.62 5.02
CA LEU A 79 2.52 11.69 4.09
C LEU A 79 1.39 12.59 4.59
N PHE A 80 0.36 11.99 5.21
CA PHE A 80 -0.85 12.69 5.60
C PHE A 80 -0.77 13.29 7.00
N ASP A 81 -0.15 12.58 7.94
CA ASP A 81 -0.10 12.97 9.35
C ASP A 81 1.28 12.67 9.93
N PRO A 82 2.34 13.38 9.44
CA PRO A 82 3.69 13.13 9.93
C PRO A 82 3.84 13.55 11.39
N SER A 83 4.63 12.76 12.14
CA SER A 83 4.96 13.10 13.50
C SER A 83 6.02 14.20 13.56
N THR A 84 5.90 15.10 14.53
CA THR A 84 6.94 16.09 14.81
C THR A 84 8.08 15.53 15.66
N ASN A 85 7.90 14.31 16.20
CA ASN A 85 8.91 13.63 16.99
C ASN A 85 9.87 12.89 16.06
N ASN A 86 11.14 13.30 16.05
CA ASN A 86 12.15 12.73 15.15
C ASN A 86 12.39 11.25 15.40
N GLN A 87 12.32 10.79 16.66
CA GLN A 87 12.51 9.37 16.98
C GLN A 87 11.38 8.53 16.41
N ILE A 88 10.14 9.01 16.49
CA ILE A 88 8.98 8.32 15.92
C ILE A 88 9.10 8.29 14.39
N MET A 89 9.47 9.40 13.77
CA MET A 89 9.63 9.46 12.32
C MET A 89 10.74 8.53 11.83
N ASP A 90 11.86 8.46 12.55
CA ASP A 90 12.95 7.56 12.19
C ASP A 90 12.52 6.11 12.31
N ALA A 91 11.76 5.75 13.35
CA ALA A 91 11.23 4.40 13.53
C ALA A 91 10.25 4.03 12.40
N LEU A 92 9.39 4.97 11.99
CA LEU A 92 8.47 4.77 10.86
C LEU A 92 9.23 4.53 9.56
N LYS A 93 10.27 5.32 9.29
CA LYS A 93 11.10 5.14 8.10
C LYS A 93 11.79 3.79 8.08
N GLU A 94 12.28 3.32 9.22
CA GLU A 94 12.88 2.00 9.32
C GLU A 94 11.88 0.89 9.05
N GLN A 95 10.66 1.00 9.60
CA GLN A 95 9.60 0.02 9.35
C GLN A 95 9.19 0.02 7.88
N ILE A 96 9.05 1.19 7.27
CA ILE A 96 8.71 1.32 5.86
C ILE A 96 9.78 0.63 5.00
N ALA A 97 11.04 0.88 5.28
CA ALA A 97 12.15 0.26 4.54
C ALA A 97 12.16 -1.26 4.69
N GLU A 98 11.87 -1.77 5.88
CA GLU A 98 11.78 -3.21 6.12
C GLU A 98 10.62 -3.84 5.36
N PHE A 99 9.45 -3.20 5.34
CA PHE A 99 8.32 -3.70 4.56
C PHE A 99 8.62 -3.68 3.07
N GLU A 100 9.27 -2.64 2.56
CA GLU A 100 9.67 -2.57 1.16
C GLU A 100 10.57 -3.75 0.79
N TRP A 101 11.55 -4.06 1.64
CA TRP A 101 12.46 -5.17 1.40
C TRP A 101 11.72 -6.51 1.38
N ARG A 102 10.80 -6.71 2.34
CA ARG A 102 10.01 -7.94 2.42
C ARG A 102 9.05 -8.09 1.24
N ILE A 103 8.44 -6.98 0.81
CA ILE A 103 7.55 -6.97 -0.35
C ILE A 103 8.35 -7.34 -1.61
N LEU A 104 9.52 -6.77 -1.80
CA LEU A 104 10.38 -7.10 -2.93
C LEU A 104 10.74 -8.58 -2.93
N ALA A 105 11.05 -9.16 -1.77
CA ALA A 105 11.38 -10.57 -1.67
C ALA A 105 10.19 -11.45 -2.06
N GLU A 106 8.98 -11.08 -1.65
CA GLU A 106 7.77 -11.82 -2.01
C GLU A 106 7.46 -11.71 -3.50
N VAL A 107 7.63 -10.53 -4.09
CA VAL A 107 7.43 -10.32 -5.52
C VAL A 107 8.43 -11.17 -6.32
N ASP A 108 9.70 -11.20 -5.91
CA ASP A 108 10.71 -12.02 -6.57
C ASP A 108 10.34 -13.50 -6.56
N LYS A 109 9.79 -14.01 -5.45
CA LYS A 109 9.33 -15.39 -5.36
C LYS A 109 8.22 -15.69 -6.36
N VAL A 110 7.24 -14.78 -6.47
CA VAL A 110 6.13 -14.92 -7.41
C VAL A 110 6.65 -14.93 -8.84
N ASP A 111 7.53 -13.99 -9.18
CA ASP A 111 8.12 -13.91 -10.51
C ASP A 111 8.95 -15.14 -10.87
N TYR A 112 9.72 -15.65 -9.91
CA TYR A 112 10.52 -16.85 -10.11
C TYR A 112 9.63 -18.07 -10.38
N ALA A 113 8.56 -18.25 -9.60
CA ALA A 113 7.62 -19.34 -9.79
C ALA A 113 6.95 -19.26 -11.16
N ALA A 114 6.54 -18.06 -11.59
CA ALA A 114 5.94 -17.84 -12.90
C ALA A 114 6.91 -18.19 -14.02
N ARG A 115 8.18 -17.80 -13.87
CA ARG A 115 9.21 -18.11 -14.87
C ARG A 115 9.50 -19.60 -14.98
N GLU A 116 9.49 -20.33 -13.85
CA GLU A 116 9.67 -21.78 -13.87
C GLU A 116 8.54 -22.47 -14.64
N VAL A 117 7.31 -22.03 -14.42
CA VAL A 117 6.16 -22.58 -15.14
C VAL A 117 6.26 -22.30 -16.63
N GLU A 118 6.69 -21.11 -17.01
CA GLU A 118 6.83 -20.71 -18.41
C GLU A 118 7.95 -21.44 -19.13
N SER A 119 9.00 -21.84 -18.41
CA SER A 119 10.17 -22.49 -19.03
C SER A 119 9.96 -23.95 -19.36
N GLU A 120 8.85 -24.54 -18.90
CA GLU A 120 8.47 -25.91 -19.23
C GLU A 120 7.63 -25.94 -20.50
#